data_783dbafa3299e45b1bea16178c544964
#
_entry.id   783dbafa3299e45b1bea16178c544964
#
_cell.length_a   1.000
_cell.length_b   1.000
_cell.length_c   1.000
_cell.angle_alpha   90.00
_cell.angle_beta   90.00
_cell.angle_gamma   90.00
#
_symmetry.space_group_name_H-M   'P 1'
#
loop_
_entity.id
_entity.type
_entity.pdbx_description
1 polymer ?
#
loop_
_entity_poly.entity_id
_entity_poly.type
_entity_poly.pdbx_seq_one_letter_code
_entity_poly.pdbx_strand_id
1 'polypeptide(L)'
;MDTANDKLERRLYSHDLAPLPKEMDVIFKTMPDQVVRPGYTEEVVQIVRKARAVNKPIVPRGAGTWGLGGSVPVKGGIVVDMTAMNKIITIDEKNMVVTTQPGITWKALGDALDAKGYFLPCYPSSAPSATLGGWIGTGGTGIGAYKYGSAGDIVRDLEVVLPTGVVVHTGDRYVPQNGGGPNLNWLFVGSEGILGIVTEVTMMILPKPEELRVVSYSFDDLKLFSPALKKIVRSGATPMHIMFSDRLHFEYLRAAGKEAPKVGCLITCALTGSKASVDVEEKILDEAIASAGGKKESKELAEHEWHERNYEFRLREMGFGAIPGEILVPVEKFDVVVEGTRKIVKDLKMKAPIIGTVADNNTVMLMPYYLTDEHKLVASTAAMGFAKRLGDLAFENGGRPVGLGVFFAGNLAKYRGKEGAALIRSLKDTIDPYGIMNPGKLVETGTRYGFSMPAFLMNFGMHMMGSVKRILPRDKMGEKEISAMKK
;
A
#
# COMPACT_ATOMS: atom_id res chain seq x y z
N MET A 1 9.48 -28.36 2.92
CA MET A 1 10.04 -26.98 2.85
C MET A 1 11.00 -26.89 1.68
N ASP A 2 10.67 -26.08 0.71
CA ASP A 2 11.53 -25.78 -0.43
C ASP A 2 12.57 -24.72 -0.04
N THR A 3 13.81 -24.86 -0.51
CA THR A 3 14.94 -24.02 -0.11
C THR A 3 15.78 -23.66 -1.32
N ALA A 4 15.90 -22.37 -1.59
CA ALA A 4 16.73 -21.84 -2.65
C ALA A 4 18.06 -21.29 -2.09
N ASN A 5 19.15 -21.87 -2.56
CA ASN A 5 20.52 -21.43 -2.29
C ASN A 5 21.21 -20.86 -3.54
N ASP A 6 20.57 -20.99 -4.71
CA ASP A 6 21.11 -20.49 -5.97
C ASP A 6 21.22 -18.96 -5.95
N LYS A 7 22.33 -18.45 -6.51
CA LYS A 7 22.62 -17.01 -6.53
C LYS A 7 21.62 -16.21 -7.37
N LEU A 8 21.16 -16.78 -8.48
CA LEU A 8 20.20 -16.12 -9.36
C LEU A 8 18.85 -15.97 -8.68
N GLU A 9 18.37 -17.05 -8.07
CA GLU A 9 17.11 -17.07 -7.35
C GLU A 9 17.15 -16.10 -6.15
N ARG A 10 18.20 -16.16 -5.32
CA ARG A 10 18.38 -15.21 -4.21
C ARG A 10 18.37 -13.75 -4.66
N ARG A 11 18.86 -13.47 -5.88
CA ARG A 11 18.83 -12.12 -6.45
C ARG A 11 17.41 -11.63 -6.72
N LEU A 12 16.47 -12.50 -7.09
CA LEU A 12 15.06 -12.13 -7.25
C LEU A 12 14.42 -11.65 -5.95
N TYR A 13 14.94 -12.10 -4.82
CA TYR A 13 14.47 -11.72 -3.48
C TYR A 13 15.26 -10.58 -2.84
N SER A 14 16.25 -10.01 -3.55
CA SER A 14 17.03 -8.88 -3.04
C SER A 14 16.31 -7.54 -3.17
N HIS A 15 15.18 -7.49 -3.83
CA HIS A 15 14.37 -6.29 -4.07
C HIS A 15 12.87 -6.60 -4.04
N ASP A 16 12.07 -5.58 -3.88
CA ASP A 16 10.62 -5.55 -4.13
C ASP A 16 10.32 -4.43 -5.14
N LEU A 17 9.16 -3.81 -5.10
CA LEU A 17 8.85 -2.68 -6.00
C LEU A 17 9.43 -1.33 -5.52
N ALA A 18 10.20 -1.32 -4.43
CA ALA A 18 10.87 -0.10 -3.97
C ALA A 18 12.01 0.31 -4.93
N PRO A 19 12.16 1.61 -5.22
CA PRO A 19 13.20 2.12 -6.10
C PRO A 19 14.57 2.13 -5.40
N LEU A 20 15.16 0.94 -5.25
CA LEU A 20 16.48 0.75 -4.65
C LEU A 20 17.51 0.46 -5.75
N PRO A 21 18.28 1.46 -6.22
CA PRO A 21 19.35 1.24 -7.20
C PRO A 21 20.49 0.43 -6.58
N LYS A 22 21.28 -0.25 -7.43
CA LYS A 22 22.39 -1.12 -6.99
C LYS A 22 23.42 -0.42 -6.11
N GLU A 23 23.62 0.86 -6.30
CA GLU A 23 24.56 1.67 -5.52
C GLU A 23 24.20 1.71 -4.03
N MET A 24 22.93 1.46 -3.70
CA MET A 24 22.49 1.32 -2.29
C MET A 24 23.05 0.06 -1.63
N ASP A 25 23.62 -0.90 -2.37
CA ASP A 25 24.34 -2.04 -1.81
C ASP A 25 25.57 -1.62 -0.96
N VAL A 26 26.07 -0.39 -1.14
CA VAL A 26 27.06 0.19 -0.23
C VAL A 26 26.50 0.35 1.19
N ILE A 27 25.20 0.64 1.32
CA ILE A 27 24.54 0.87 2.61
C ILE A 27 23.85 -0.39 3.12
N PHE A 28 23.17 -1.11 2.22
CA PHE A 28 22.34 -2.27 2.56
C PHE A 28 22.96 -3.57 2.06
N LYS A 29 22.76 -4.66 2.79
CA LYS A 29 23.06 -6.01 2.33
C LYS A 29 21.78 -6.64 1.79
N THR A 30 21.36 -6.26 0.58
CA THR A 30 20.04 -6.66 0.04
C THR A 30 19.97 -8.11 -0.45
N MET A 31 21.12 -8.76 -0.72
CA MET A 31 21.16 -10.17 -1.10
C MET A 31 20.89 -11.05 0.13
N PRO A 32 19.78 -11.84 0.15
CA PRO A 32 19.55 -12.78 1.23
C PRO A 32 20.59 -13.90 1.23
N ASP A 33 20.88 -14.46 2.40
CA ASP A 33 21.77 -15.64 2.49
C ASP A 33 21.06 -16.90 2.00
N GLN A 34 19.73 -16.95 2.19
CA GLN A 34 18.87 -18.08 1.86
C GLN A 34 17.44 -17.60 1.60
N VAL A 35 16.71 -18.31 0.75
CA VAL A 35 15.26 -18.19 0.58
C VAL A 35 14.62 -19.52 0.96
N VAL A 36 13.57 -19.49 1.77
CA VAL A 36 12.82 -20.68 2.19
C VAL A 36 11.34 -20.47 1.94
N ARG A 37 10.66 -21.53 1.50
CA ARG A 37 9.21 -21.52 1.20
C ARG A 37 8.50 -22.54 2.08
N PRO A 38 7.99 -22.14 3.25
CA PRO A 38 7.19 -23.01 4.09
C PRO A 38 5.82 -23.30 3.46
N GLY A 39 5.28 -24.50 3.68
CA GLY A 39 3.93 -24.88 3.27
C GLY A 39 2.91 -24.84 4.40
N TYR A 40 3.38 -24.77 5.67
CA TYR A 40 2.53 -24.83 6.87
C TYR A 40 3.25 -24.22 8.09
N THR A 41 2.51 -23.95 9.15
CA THR A 41 2.95 -23.21 10.33
C THR A 41 4.17 -23.84 11.04
N GLU A 42 4.20 -25.15 11.19
CA GLU A 42 5.30 -25.85 11.88
C GLU A 42 6.64 -25.67 11.16
N GLU A 43 6.65 -25.57 9.82
CA GLU A 43 7.86 -25.23 9.07
C GLU A 43 8.33 -23.80 9.38
N VAL A 44 7.40 -22.84 9.51
CA VAL A 44 7.73 -21.47 9.92
C VAL A 44 8.33 -21.47 11.33
N VAL A 45 7.76 -22.22 12.26
CA VAL A 45 8.30 -22.38 13.63
C VAL A 45 9.73 -22.91 13.60
N GLN A 46 10.01 -23.94 12.77
CA GLN A 46 11.35 -24.50 12.63
C GLN A 46 12.34 -23.49 12.05
N ILE A 47 11.93 -22.70 11.03
CA ILE A 47 12.76 -21.64 10.44
C ILE A 47 13.13 -20.62 11.51
N VAL A 48 12.14 -20.12 12.26
CA VAL A 48 12.33 -19.11 13.31
C VAL A 48 13.28 -19.65 14.40
N ARG A 49 13.07 -20.87 14.90
CA ARG A 49 13.94 -21.48 15.92
C ARG A 49 15.37 -21.66 15.45
N LYS A 50 15.57 -22.13 14.21
CA LYS A 50 16.90 -22.27 13.61
C LYS A 50 17.60 -20.91 13.45
N ALA A 51 16.91 -19.91 12.92
CA ALA A 51 17.44 -18.57 12.73
C ALA A 51 17.83 -17.91 14.06
N ARG A 52 16.97 -18.06 15.08
CA ARG A 52 17.24 -17.59 16.44
C ARG A 52 18.50 -18.22 17.04
N ALA A 53 18.67 -19.53 16.89
CA ALA A 53 19.83 -20.25 17.44
C ALA A 53 21.16 -19.73 16.92
N VAL A 54 21.20 -19.16 15.73
CA VAL A 54 22.42 -18.60 15.11
C VAL A 54 22.33 -17.07 14.92
N ASN A 55 21.38 -16.42 15.58
CA ASN A 55 21.11 -14.98 15.52
C ASN A 55 21.04 -14.43 14.08
N LYS A 56 20.35 -15.13 13.19
CA LYS A 56 20.24 -14.78 11.77
C LYS A 56 18.96 -13.99 11.48
N PRO A 57 19.04 -12.84 10.76
CA PRO A 57 17.85 -12.08 10.35
C PRO A 57 16.86 -12.91 9.56
N ILE A 58 15.56 -12.67 9.78
CA ILE A 58 14.43 -13.24 9.04
C ILE A 58 13.65 -12.10 8.41
N VAL A 59 13.32 -12.23 7.14
CA VAL A 59 12.49 -11.27 6.40
C VAL A 59 11.29 -12.01 5.84
N PRO A 60 10.09 -11.87 6.43
CA PRO A 60 8.87 -12.41 5.87
C PRO A 60 8.52 -11.67 4.57
N ARG A 61 8.12 -12.41 3.55
CA ARG A 61 7.78 -11.86 2.24
C ARG A 61 6.52 -12.50 1.68
N GLY A 62 5.57 -11.67 1.26
CA GLY A 62 4.51 -12.07 0.35
C GLY A 62 4.97 -11.91 -1.11
N ALA A 63 4.14 -11.36 -1.98
CA ALA A 63 4.51 -11.13 -3.39
C ALA A 63 5.50 -9.96 -3.62
N GLY A 64 5.84 -9.17 -2.60
CA GLY A 64 6.76 -8.03 -2.74
C GLY A 64 6.21 -6.88 -3.57
N THR A 65 4.89 -6.66 -3.56
CA THR A 65 4.18 -5.66 -4.37
C THR A 65 4.12 -4.26 -3.75
N TRP A 66 4.83 -4.01 -2.64
CA TRP A 66 4.85 -2.70 -2.00
C TRP A 66 6.09 -1.88 -2.39
N GLY A 67 5.88 -0.58 -2.61
CA GLY A 67 6.91 0.35 -3.11
C GLY A 67 7.84 0.95 -2.06
N LEU A 68 7.79 0.52 -0.78
CA LEU A 68 8.58 1.12 0.31
C LEU A 68 9.69 0.20 0.86
N GLY A 69 9.91 -0.96 0.26
CA GLY A 69 11.03 -1.83 0.62
C GLY A 69 10.77 -2.72 1.85
N GLY A 70 9.51 -2.96 2.22
CA GLY A 70 9.13 -3.73 3.41
C GLY A 70 9.68 -5.16 3.42
N SER A 71 9.83 -5.78 2.25
CA SER A 71 10.34 -7.15 2.09
C SER A 71 11.80 -7.23 1.62
N VAL A 72 12.51 -6.10 1.51
CA VAL A 72 13.94 -6.09 1.13
C VAL A 72 14.82 -6.49 2.32
N PRO A 73 15.70 -7.51 2.19
CA PRO A 73 16.52 -7.99 3.31
C PRO A 73 17.76 -7.10 3.55
N VAL A 74 17.57 -5.87 4.09
CA VAL A 74 18.64 -4.86 4.23
C VAL A 74 19.84 -5.27 5.10
N LYS A 75 19.70 -6.30 5.91
CA LYS A 75 20.78 -6.94 6.68
C LYS A 75 21.10 -8.37 6.19
N GLY A 76 20.66 -8.76 4.99
CA GLY A 76 20.75 -10.14 4.50
C GLY A 76 19.84 -11.08 5.28
N GLY A 77 20.32 -12.29 5.61
CA GLY A 77 19.56 -13.27 6.39
C GLY A 77 18.71 -14.19 5.55
N ILE A 78 17.62 -14.70 6.12
CA ILE A 78 16.69 -15.66 5.52
C ILE A 78 15.44 -14.91 5.07
N VAL A 79 15.14 -14.96 3.77
CA VAL A 79 13.82 -14.54 3.28
C VAL A 79 12.87 -15.71 3.40
N VAL A 80 11.75 -15.52 4.09
CA VAL A 80 10.68 -16.50 4.23
C VAL A 80 9.56 -16.10 3.26
N ASP A 81 9.54 -16.79 2.13
CA ASP A 81 8.54 -16.59 1.08
C ASP A 81 7.25 -17.34 1.44
N MET A 82 6.24 -16.58 1.83
CA MET A 82 4.96 -17.11 2.29
C MET A 82 4.00 -17.49 1.16
N THR A 83 4.37 -17.31 -0.11
CA THR A 83 3.46 -17.55 -1.25
C THR A 83 3.04 -19.00 -1.44
N ALA A 84 3.80 -19.97 -0.91
CA ALA A 84 3.41 -21.38 -0.90
C ALA A 84 2.30 -21.69 0.12
N MET A 85 2.12 -20.86 1.15
CA MET A 85 1.03 -20.95 2.12
C MET A 85 -0.20 -20.21 1.58
N ASN A 86 -0.91 -20.78 0.60
CA ASN A 86 -1.96 -20.10 -0.17
C ASN A 86 -3.33 -20.78 -0.16
N LYS A 87 -3.57 -21.65 0.80
CA LYS A 87 -4.84 -22.40 0.89
C LYS A 87 -5.93 -21.59 1.58
N ILE A 88 -7.17 -21.74 1.11
CA ILE A 88 -8.37 -21.42 1.87
C ILE A 88 -8.61 -22.60 2.82
N ILE A 89 -8.59 -22.35 4.13
CA ILE A 89 -8.76 -23.37 5.16
C ILE A 89 -10.25 -23.65 5.36
N THR A 90 -11.04 -22.59 5.53
CA THR A 90 -12.49 -22.68 5.65
C THR A 90 -13.18 -21.39 5.21
N ILE A 91 -14.37 -21.54 4.64
CA ILE A 91 -15.34 -20.45 4.46
C ILE A 91 -16.53 -20.82 5.33
N ASP A 92 -16.68 -20.12 6.45
CA ASP A 92 -17.77 -20.32 7.40
C ASP A 92 -18.90 -19.34 7.10
N GLU A 93 -19.85 -19.81 6.31
CA GLU A 93 -21.00 -19.02 5.86
C GLU A 93 -21.96 -18.68 7.00
N LYS A 94 -21.98 -19.48 8.08
CA LYS A 94 -22.86 -19.24 9.24
C LYS A 94 -22.34 -18.10 10.10
N ASN A 95 -21.01 -18.04 10.29
CA ASN A 95 -20.37 -17.00 11.08
C ASN A 95 -19.84 -15.86 10.24
N MET A 96 -20.04 -15.89 8.90
CA MET A 96 -19.61 -14.85 7.98
C MET A 96 -18.12 -14.53 8.07
N VAL A 97 -17.29 -15.56 8.11
CA VAL A 97 -15.83 -15.45 8.14
C VAL A 97 -15.15 -16.41 7.17
N VAL A 98 -13.96 -16.04 6.73
CA VAL A 98 -13.07 -16.92 5.97
C VAL A 98 -11.74 -17.01 6.69
N THR A 99 -11.21 -18.23 6.83
CA THR A 99 -9.86 -18.49 7.33
C THR A 99 -8.98 -19.00 6.20
N THR A 100 -7.82 -18.37 6.03
CA THR A 100 -6.89 -18.67 4.94
C THR A 100 -5.45 -18.64 5.41
N GLN A 101 -4.56 -19.25 4.62
CA GLN A 101 -3.13 -19.02 4.72
C GLN A 101 -2.74 -17.65 4.11
N PRO A 102 -1.67 -16.99 4.59
CA PRO A 102 -1.35 -15.61 4.28
C PRO A 102 -0.81 -15.36 2.86
N GLY A 103 -0.35 -16.41 2.17
CA GLY A 103 0.21 -16.33 0.82
C GLY A 103 -0.81 -16.36 -0.30
N ILE A 104 -2.10 -16.56 -0.02
CA ILE A 104 -3.15 -16.46 -1.02
C ILE A 104 -3.24 -15.03 -1.57
N THR A 105 -3.47 -14.86 -2.88
CA THR A 105 -3.72 -13.54 -3.43
C THR A 105 -5.13 -13.06 -3.12
N TRP A 106 -5.30 -11.76 -2.98
CA TRP A 106 -6.62 -11.15 -2.75
C TRP A 106 -7.60 -11.49 -3.86
N LYS A 107 -7.11 -11.57 -5.12
CA LYS A 107 -7.97 -11.96 -6.25
C LYS A 107 -8.42 -13.41 -6.14
N ALA A 108 -7.53 -14.35 -5.88
CA ALA A 108 -7.88 -15.76 -5.77
C ALA A 108 -8.89 -16.00 -4.64
N LEU A 109 -8.72 -15.32 -3.50
CA LEU A 109 -9.68 -15.37 -2.40
C LEU A 109 -11.00 -14.71 -2.79
N GLY A 110 -10.97 -13.54 -3.44
CA GLY A 110 -12.16 -12.86 -3.91
C GLY A 110 -12.96 -13.70 -4.90
N ASP A 111 -12.31 -14.34 -5.89
CA ASP A 111 -12.96 -15.22 -6.87
C ASP A 111 -13.63 -16.43 -6.19
N ALA A 112 -12.97 -17.02 -5.19
CA ALA A 112 -13.52 -18.17 -4.45
C ALA A 112 -14.76 -17.78 -3.61
N LEU A 113 -14.77 -16.59 -3.02
CA LEU A 113 -15.90 -16.05 -2.28
C LEU A 113 -17.03 -15.65 -3.23
N ASP A 114 -16.68 -15.01 -4.35
CA ASP A 114 -17.63 -14.60 -5.39
C ASP A 114 -18.47 -15.77 -5.93
N ALA A 115 -17.80 -16.91 -6.15
CA ALA A 115 -18.46 -18.15 -6.59
C ALA A 115 -19.50 -18.69 -5.58
N LYS A 116 -19.40 -18.30 -4.30
CA LYS A 116 -20.31 -18.67 -3.21
C LYS A 116 -21.33 -17.58 -2.84
N GLY A 117 -21.33 -16.44 -3.56
CA GLY A 117 -22.24 -15.33 -3.26
C GLY A 117 -21.76 -14.38 -2.15
N TYR A 118 -20.47 -14.41 -1.84
CA TYR A 118 -19.85 -13.53 -0.84
C TYR A 118 -18.81 -12.61 -1.48
N PHE A 119 -18.37 -11.58 -0.74
CA PHE A 119 -17.29 -10.69 -1.17
C PHE A 119 -16.45 -10.21 0.01
N LEU A 120 -15.24 -9.74 -0.30
CA LEU A 120 -14.32 -9.12 0.65
C LEU A 120 -14.66 -7.63 0.81
N PRO A 121 -14.94 -7.14 2.02
CA PRO A 121 -15.32 -5.75 2.26
C PRO A 121 -14.25 -4.74 1.86
N CYS A 122 -12.97 -5.09 2.02
CA CYS A 122 -11.84 -4.24 1.68
C CYS A 122 -10.72 -5.09 1.05
N TYR A 123 -10.09 -4.58 -0.01
CA TYR A 123 -8.99 -5.25 -0.71
C TYR A 123 -8.10 -4.24 -1.46
N PRO A 124 -6.82 -4.57 -1.77
CA PRO A 124 -5.93 -3.67 -2.49
C PRO A 124 -6.25 -3.58 -3.99
N SER A 125 -5.91 -2.46 -4.63
CA SER A 125 -5.91 -2.33 -6.09
C SER A 125 -4.96 -3.33 -6.77
N SER A 126 -3.91 -3.76 -6.06
CA SER A 126 -2.98 -4.82 -6.47
C SER A 126 -3.47 -6.24 -6.17
N ALA A 127 -4.76 -6.45 -5.93
CA ALA A 127 -5.37 -7.74 -5.61
C ALA A 127 -4.93 -8.93 -6.49
N PRO A 128 -4.70 -8.77 -7.81
CA PRO A 128 -4.23 -9.88 -8.64
C PRO A 128 -2.88 -10.47 -8.22
N SER A 129 -2.00 -9.70 -7.61
CA SER A 129 -0.66 -10.14 -7.20
C SER A 129 -0.36 -10.00 -5.72
N ALA A 130 -0.97 -9.05 -5.01
CA ALA A 130 -0.75 -8.87 -3.58
C ALA A 130 -1.26 -10.07 -2.79
N THR A 131 -0.42 -10.58 -1.86
CA THR A 131 -0.83 -11.62 -0.92
C THR A 131 -1.54 -11.01 0.28
N LEU A 132 -2.43 -11.81 0.88
CA LEU A 132 -3.22 -11.42 2.02
C LEU A 132 -2.36 -10.94 3.20
N GLY A 133 -1.45 -11.79 3.67
CA GLY A 133 -0.57 -11.48 4.80
C GLY A 133 0.38 -10.33 4.54
N GLY A 134 0.87 -10.19 3.30
CA GLY A 134 1.73 -9.07 2.90
C GLY A 134 1.01 -7.73 3.04
N TRP A 135 -0.22 -7.62 2.55
CA TRP A 135 -0.99 -6.38 2.61
C TRP A 135 -1.49 -6.06 4.03
N ILE A 136 -1.90 -7.08 4.81
CA ILE A 136 -2.22 -6.92 6.24
C ILE A 136 -0.99 -6.37 6.99
N GLY A 137 0.19 -6.93 6.73
CA GLY A 137 1.45 -6.48 7.33
C GLY A 137 1.79 -5.02 7.02
N THR A 138 1.29 -4.44 5.93
CA THR A 138 1.45 -3.00 5.62
C THR A 138 0.37 -2.12 6.25
N GLY A 139 -0.68 -2.69 6.83
CA GLY A 139 -1.81 -1.93 7.36
C GLY A 139 -2.66 -1.29 6.25
N GLY A 140 -2.88 -2.03 5.16
CA GLY A 140 -3.43 -1.53 3.91
C GLY A 140 -4.80 -0.88 4.02
N THR A 141 -4.98 0.21 3.30
CA THR A 141 -6.26 0.88 3.00
C THR A 141 -6.48 0.78 1.50
N GLY A 142 -7.63 0.34 1.05
CA GLY A 142 -7.86 0.05 -0.37
C GLY A 142 -9.30 0.20 -0.82
N ILE A 143 -9.65 -0.54 -1.86
CA ILE A 143 -11.02 -0.57 -2.40
C ILE A 143 -11.97 -1.11 -1.33
N GLY A 144 -13.03 -0.39 -1.05
CA GLY A 144 -14.00 -0.70 -0.01
C GLY A 144 -13.71 -0.04 1.35
N ALA A 145 -12.52 0.51 1.57
CA ALA A 145 -12.13 1.07 2.87
C ALA A 145 -13.05 2.21 3.34
N TYR A 146 -13.55 3.03 2.43
CA TYR A 146 -14.44 4.14 2.79
C TYR A 146 -15.70 3.65 3.53
N LYS A 147 -16.30 2.56 3.08
CA LYS A 147 -17.53 2.00 3.67
C LYS A 147 -17.28 1.00 4.78
N TYR A 148 -16.24 0.19 4.67
CA TYR A 148 -16.06 -0.99 5.50
C TYR A 148 -14.83 -0.95 6.41
N GLY A 149 -14.02 0.11 6.32
CA GLY A 149 -12.76 0.23 7.05
C GLY A 149 -11.58 -0.41 6.30
N SER A 150 -10.41 -0.30 6.92
CA SER A 150 -9.13 -0.81 6.41
C SER A 150 -9.00 -2.34 6.60
N ALA A 151 -7.87 -2.90 6.16
CA ALA A 151 -7.56 -4.30 6.37
C ALA A 151 -7.68 -4.74 7.85
N GLY A 152 -7.25 -3.89 8.78
CA GLY A 152 -7.29 -4.21 10.21
C GLY A 152 -8.70 -4.27 10.78
N ASP A 153 -9.64 -3.53 10.21
CA ASP A 153 -11.03 -3.48 10.69
C ASP A 153 -11.80 -4.76 10.32
N ILE A 154 -11.40 -5.42 9.23
CA ILE A 154 -12.03 -6.66 8.76
C ILE A 154 -11.36 -7.93 9.26
N VAL A 155 -10.16 -7.85 9.84
CA VAL A 155 -9.46 -8.99 10.47
C VAL A 155 -10.14 -9.35 11.78
N ARG A 156 -10.41 -10.67 11.97
CA ARG A 156 -10.95 -11.25 13.20
C ARG A 156 -9.86 -11.86 14.06
N ASP A 157 -8.98 -12.65 13.43
CA ASP A 157 -7.91 -13.36 14.12
C ASP A 157 -6.71 -13.53 13.20
N LEU A 158 -5.52 -13.50 13.76
CA LEU A 158 -4.27 -13.85 13.11
C LEU A 158 -3.60 -14.96 13.91
N GLU A 159 -3.20 -16.05 13.26
CA GLU A 159 -2.20 -16.96 13.80
C GLU A 159 -0.82 -16.39 13.45
N VAL A 160 0.03 -16.24 14.46
CA VAL A 160 1.36 -15.61 14.29
C VAL A 160 2.43 -16.46 14.97
N VAL A 161 3.51 -16.73 14.23
CA VAL A 161 4.75 -17.29 14.79
C VAL A 161 5.62 -16.13 15.30
N LEU A 162 5.77 -16.06 16.62
CA LEU A 162 6.61 -15.06 17.29
C LEU A 162 8.12 -15.35 17.09
N PRO A 163 9.02 -14.37 17.31
CA PRO A 163 10.47 -14.56 17.21
C PRO A 163 11.04 -15.64 18.12
N THR A 164 10.30 -16.03 19.17
CA THR A 164 10.62 -17.15 20.05
C THR A 164 10.30 -18.52 19.46
N GLY A 165 9.53 -18.56 18.36
CA GLY A 165 8.96 -19.79 17.79
C GLY A 165 7.71 -20.29 18.53
N VAL A 166 7.09 -19.45 19.34
CA VAL A 166 5.75 -19.67 19.92
C VAL A 166 4.71 -19.25 18.91
N VAL A 167 3.63 -20.01 18.78
CA VAL A 167 2.46 -19.69 17.96
C VAL A 167 1.41 -19.09 18.87
N VAL A 168 0.85 -17.96 18.44
CA VAL A 168 -0.23 -17.26 19.15
C VAL A 168 -1.39 -16.94 18.22
N HIS A 169 -2.60 -16.92 18.76
CA HIS A 169 -3.77 -16.31 18.14
C HIS A 169 -3.99 -14.92 18.73
N THR A 170 -4.32 -13.95 17.90
CA THR A 170 -4.38 -12.53 18.29
C THR A 170 -5.79 -12.03 18.53
N GLY A 171 -6.80 -12.82 18.15
CA GLY A 171 -8.21 -12.50 18.25
C GLY A 171 -9.09 -13.72 18.44
N ASP A 172 -10.38 -13.51 18.26
CA ASP A 172 -11.39 -14.57 18.21
C ASP A 172 -11.90 -14.71 16.77
N ARG A 173 -11.93 -15.95 16.26
CA ARG A 173 -12.33 -16.23 14.87
C ARG A 173 -13.73 -15.73 14.52
N TYR A 174 -14.65 -15.77 15.48
CA TYR A 174 -16.08 -15.56 15.23
C TYR A 174 -16.62 -14.28 15.86
N VAL A 175 -15.96 -13.75 16.88
CA VAL A 175 -16.44 -12.60 17.64
C VAL A 175 -15.46 -11.44 17.48
N PRO A 176 -15.94 -10.21 17.23
CA PRO A 176 -15.06 -9.04 17.27
C PRO A 176 -14.36 -8.93 18.62
N GLN A 177 -13.06 -8.67 18.62
CA GLN A 177 -12.29 -8.53 19.86
C GLN A 177 -12.58 -7.16 20.51
N ASN A 178 -13.69 -7.12 21.26
CA ASN A 178 -14.12 -5.95 22.02
C ASN A 178 -14.15 -6.30 23.52
N GLY A 179 -13.21 -5.78 24.28
CA GLY A 179 -13.07 -6.08 25.72
C GLY A 179 -12.12 -7.26 25.98
N GLY A 180 -11.85 -7.51 27.25
CA GLY A 180 -10.92 -8.56 27.67
C GLY A 180 -9.43 -8.25 27.43
N GLY A 181 -9.08 -7.00 27.17
CA GLY A 181 -7.72 -6.55 26.92
C GLY A 181 -7.58 -5.76 25.61
N PRO A 182 -6.35 -5.33 25.27
CA PRO A 182 -6.10 -4.64 24.00
C PRO A 182 -6.30 -5.59 22.80
N ASN A 183 -6.78 -5.04 21.69
CA ASN A 183 -6.90 -5.79 20.44
C ASN A 183 -5.52 -6.10 19.89
N LEU A 184 -5.09 -7.38 20.01
CA LEU A 184 -3.78 -7.82 19.60
C LEU A 184 -3.59 -7.89 18.08
N ASN A 185 -4.69 -7.97 17.29
CA ASN A 185 -4.59 -7.90 15.82
C ASN A 185 -3.82 -6.65 15.38
N TRP A 186 -4.08 -5.50 16.04
CA TRP A 186 -3.42 -4.23 15.72
C TRP A 186 -1.94 -4.13 16.09
N LEU A 187 -1.38 -5.12 16.80
CA LEU A 187 0.07 -5.24 16.96
C LEU A 187 0.73 -5.72 15.66
N PHE A 188 0.04 -6.55 14.89
CA PHE A 188 0.59 -7.19 13.69
C PHE A 188 0.12 -6.53 12.40
N VAL A 189 -1.09 -5.98 12.36
CA VAL A 189 -1.56 -5.15 11.25
C VAL A 189 -0.71 -3.88 11.16
N GLY A 190 -0.06 -3.67 10.03
CA GLY A 190 0.86 -2.53 9.82
C GLY A 190 2.21 -2.66 10.52
N SER A 191 2.54 -3.84 11.06
CA SER A 191 3.83 -4.09 11.73
C SER A 191 5.01 -4.29 10.75
N GLU A 192 4.75 -4.39 9.47
CA GLU A 192 5.76 -4.67 8.44
C GLU A 192 6.60 -5.93 8.74
N GLY A 193 6.03 -6.89 9.47
CA GLY A 193 6.68 -8.17 9.82
C GLY A 193 7.80 -8.06 10.86
N ILE A 194 7.91 -6.96 11.60
CA ILE A 194 8.96 -6.81 12.63
C ILE A 194 8.63 -7.52 13.95
N LEU A 195 7.39 -7.95 14.17
CA LEU A 195 6.92 -8.56 15.42
C LEU A 195 6.70 -10.08 15.33
N GLY A 196 6.57 -10.61 14.11
CA GLY A 196 6.32 -12.04 13.88
C GLY A 196 5.93 -12.33 12.43
N ILE A 197 5.66 -13.59 12.15
CA ILE A 197 5.24 -14.10 10.83
C ILE A 197 3.81 -14.60 10.93
N VAL A 198 2.89 -13.96 10.21
CA VAL A 198 1.49 -14.41 10.11
C VAL A 198 1.44 -15.70 9.31
N THR A 199 0.74 -16.71 9.83
CA THR A 199 0.59 -18.05 9.22
C THR A 199 -0.85 -18.42 8.91
N GLU A 200 -1.84 -17.84 9.61
CA GLU A 200 -3.25 -17.88 9.24
C GLU A 200 -3.90 -16.50 9.41
N VAL A 201 -4.93 -16.25 8.63
CA VAL A 201 -5.74 -15.04 8.71
C VAL A 201 -7.21 -15.42 8.68
N THR A 202 -7.96 -15.00 9.68
CA THR A 202 -9.42 -15.04 9.69
C THR A 202 -9.99 -13.66 9.48
N MET A 203 -10.86 -13.50 8.50
CA MET A 203 -11.46 -12.23 8.13
C MET A 203 -12.97 -12.32 8.00
N MET A 204 -13.63 -11.18 8.22
CA MET A 204 -15.02 -11.00 7.91
C MET A 204 -15.27 -11.05 6.38
N ILE A 205 -16.33 -11.74 5.99
CA ILE A 205 -16.91 -11.69 4.64
C ILE A 205 -18.33 -11.14 4.71
N LEU A 206 -18.82 -10.64 3.59
CA LEU A 206 -20.19 -10.14 3.48
C LEU A 206 -20.90 -10.82 2.31
N PRO A 207 -22.25 -10.99 2.38
CA PRO A 207 -23.03 -11.41 1.23
C PRO A 207 -22.93 -10.36 0.12
N LYS A 208 -22.94 -10.78 -1.13
CA LYS A 208 -22.97 -9.85 -2.26
C LYS A 208 -24.11 -8.85 -2.11
N PRO A 209 -23.87 -7.55 -2.35
CA PRO A 209 -24.93 -6.57 -2.30
C PRO A 209 -25.95 -6.83 -3.42
N GLU A 210 -27.18 -6.42 -3.19
CA GLU A 210 -28.25 -6.48 -4.20
C GLU A 210 -27.86 -5.69 -5.46
N GLU A 211 -27.22 -4.52 -5.26
CA GLU A 211 -26.77 -3.65 -6.33
C GLU A 211 -25.33 -3.17 -6.08
N LEU A 212 -24.55 -3.22 -7.15
CA LEU A 212 -23.30 -2.48 -7.31
C LEU A 212 -23.49 -1.52 -8.48
N ARG A 213 -23.54 -0.22 -8.19
CA ARG A 213 -23.65 0.83 -9.19
C ARG A 213 -22.40 1.68 -9.23
N VAL A 214 -21.90 1.92 -10.43
CA VAL A 214 -20.72 2.78 -10.62
C VAL A 214 -21.15 4.04 -11.34
N VAL A 215 -20.74 5.18 -10.81
CA VAL A 215 -20.98 6.49 -11.40
C VAL A 215 -19.68 7.27 -11.48
N SER A 216 -19.51 8.03 -12.56
CA SER A 216 -18.32 8.87 -12.74
C SER A 216 -18.70 10.32 -12.99
N TYR A 217 -17.82 11.20 -12.54
CA TYR A 217 -17.99 12.65 -12.66
C TYR A 217 -16.69 13.28 -13.10
N SER A 218 -16.76 14.36 -13.89
CA SER A 218 -15.60 15.11 -14.32
C SER A 218 -15.60 16.55 -13.82
N PHE A 219 -14.38 17.10 -13.68
CA PHE A 219 -14.14 18.51 -13.45
C PHE A 219 -13.01 18.97 -14.39
N ASP A 220 -12.92 20.28 -14.59
CA ASP A 220 -11.82 20.87 -15.38
C ASP A 220 -10.47 20.79 -14.66
N ASP A 221 -10.49 20.72 -13.34
CA ASP A 221 -9.30 20.59 -12.49
C ASP A 221 -9.60 19.80 -11.21
N LEU A 222 -8.65 18.98 -10.75
CA LEU A 222 -8.82 18.11 -9.58
C LEU A 222 -9.13 18.89 -8.28
N LYS A 223 -8.59 20.09 -8.10
CA LYS A 223 -8.88 20.91 -6.91
C LYS A 223 -10.36 21.31 -6.80
N LEU A 224 -11.06 21.40 -7.94
CA LEU A 224 -12.48 21.76 -7.98
C LEU A 224 -13.38 20.68 -7.39
N PHE A 225 -12.86 19.45 -7.24
CA PHE A 225 -13.55 18.40 -6.52
C PHE A 225 -13.62 18.62 -5.00
N SER A 226 -12.71 19.41 -4.41
CA SER A 226 -12.64 19.62 -2.94
C SER A 226 -13.97 20.03 -2.28
N PRO A 227 -14.73 21.02 -2.78
CA PRO A 227 -16.01 21.39 -2.19
C PRO A 227 -17.05 20.26 -2.23
N ALA A 228 -17.12 19.50 -3.33
CA ALA A 228 -18.00 18.36 -3.46
C ALA A 228 -17.60 17.25 -2.51
N LEU A 229 -16.31 16.91 -2.42
CA LEU A 229 -15.78 15.91 -1.51
C LEU A 229 -16.17 16.23 -0.05
N LYS A 230 -15.97 17.48 0.38
CA LYS A 230 -16.35 17.92 1.74
C LYS A 230 -17.85 17.80 2.02
N LYS A 231 -18.70 17.98 1.01
CA LYS A 231 -20.15 17.73 1.12
C LYS A 231 -20.47 16.25 1.22
N ILE A 232 -19.87 15.43 0.36
CA ILE A 232 -20.08 13.96 0.34
C ILE A 232 -19.74 13.35 1.69
N VAL A 233 -18.56 13.61 2.25
CA VAL A 233 -18.14 13.01 3.52
C VAL A 233 -18.98 13.47 4.71
N ARG A 234 -19.69 14.59 4.61
CA ARG A 234 -20.59 15.12 5.66
C ARG A 234 -22.06 14.74 5.46
N SER A 235 -22.41 14.17 4.31
CA SER A 235 -23.79 13.88 3.97
C SER A 235 -24.34 12.60 4.60
N GLY A 236 -23.47 11.76 5.15
CA GLY A 236 -23.82 10.41 5.60
C GLY A 236 -23.87 9.37 4.48
N ALA A 237 -23.62 9.76 3.21
CA ALA A 237 -23.45 8.78 2.14
C ALA A 237 -22.20 7.92 2.37
N THR A 238 -22.31 6.63 2.10
CA THR A 238 -21.24 5.65 2.34
C THR A 238 -20.93 4.86 1.05
N PRO A 239 -20.48 5.53 -0.03
CA PRO A 239 -20.03 4.82 -1.21
C PRO A 239 -18.97 3.78 -0.84
N MET A 240 -19.03 2.62 -1.47
CA MET A 240 -18.02 1.57 -1.24
C MET A 240 -16.61 2.09 -1.51
N HIS A 241 -16.48 2.86 -2.59
CA HIS A 241 -15.18 3.40 -3.01
C HIS A 241 -15.35 4.71 -3.75
N ILE A 242 -14.41 5.63 -3.56
CA ILE A 242 -14.28 6.87 -4.33
C ILE A 242 -12.83 6.95 -4.80
N MET A 243 -12.60 6.92 -6.09
CA MET A 243 -11.28 7.10 -6.70
C MET A 243 -11.27 8.31 -7.62
N PHE A 244 -10.10 8.89 -7.83
CA PHE A 244 -9.92 10.05 -8.70
C PHE A 244 -8.59 9.97 -9.45
N SER A 245 -8.58 10.56 -10.67
CA SER A 245 -7.40 10.68 -11.53
C SER A 245 -7.38 12.03 -12.21
N ASP A 246 -6.20 12.65 -12.31
CA ASP A 246 -6.06 13.95 -12.98
C ASP A 246 -5.86 13.85 -14.51
N ARG A 247 -5.88 14.99 -15.18
CA ARG A 247 -5.69 15.12 -16.63
C ARG A 247 -4.41 14.43 -17.12
N LEU A 248 -3.31 14.59 -16.40
CA LEU A 248 -2.00 14.08 -16.83
C LEU A 248 -1.96 12.56 -16.84
N HIS A 249 -2.69 11.91 -15.91
CA HIS A 249 -2.84 10.45 -15.92
C HIS A 249 -3.47 9.96 -17.24
N PHE A 250 -4.57 10.58 -17.66
CA PHE A 250 -5.25 10.23 -18.91
C PHE A 250 -4.45 10.60 -20.15
N GLU A 251 -3.69 11.68 -20.13
CA GLU A 251 -2.75 12.03 -21.20
C GLU A 251 -1.69 10.95 -21.38
N TYR A 252 -1.15 10.41 -20.29
CA TYR A 252 -0.17 9.33 -20.33
C TYR A 252 -0.78 8.03 -20.87
N LEU A 253 -1.98 7.66 -20.43
CA LEU A 253 -2.68 6.48 -20.95
C LEU A 253 -2.89 6.57 -22.47
N ARG A 254 -3.40 7.72 -22.96
CA ARG A 254 -3.58 7.94 -24.42
C ARG A 254 -2.26 7.92 -25.19
N ALA A 255 -1.21 8.54 -24.63
CA ALA A 255 0.10 8.52 -25.23
C ALA A 255 0.69 7.10 -25.32
N ALA A 256 0.30 6.24 -24.38
CA ALA A 256 0.66 4.82 -24.37
C ALA A 256 -0.27 3.94 -25.25
N GLY A 257 -1.21 4.54 -25.97
CA GLY A 257 -2.12 3.83 -26.88
C GLY A 257 -3.33 3.20 -26.20
N LYS A 258 -3.56 3.50 -24.91
CA LYS A 258 -4.77 3.05 -24.18
C LYS A 258 -5.92 4.02 -24.42
N GLU A 259 -7.15 3.50 -24.39
CA GLU A 259 -8.34 4.32 -24.36
C GLU A 259 -8.45 5.04 -23.01
N ALA A 260 -8.68 6.35 -23.03
CA ALA A 260 -8.84 7.14 -21.82
C ALA A 260 -9.57 8.46 -22.11
N PRO A 261 -10.37 8.99 -21.17
CA PRO A 261 -11.20 10.17 -21.36
C PRO A 261 -10.36 11.45 -21.54
N LYS A 262 -10.96 12.45 -22.19
CA LYS A 262 -10.37 13.80 -22.37
C LYS A 262 -11.00 14.78 -21.39
N VAL A 263 -10.76 14.59 -20.10
CA VAL A 263 -11.28 15.42 -19.00
C VAL A 263 -10.17 16.07 -18.20
N GLY A 264 -10.51 17.05 -17.38
CA GLY A 264 -9.55 17.70 -16.47
C GLY A 264 -9.18 16.82 -15.29
N CYS A 265 -10.17 16.15 -14.72
CA CYS A 265 -10.03 15.01 -13.82
C CYS A 265 -11.31 14.18 -13.86
N LEU A 266 -11.22 12.94 -13.43
CA LEU A 266 -12.36 12.02 -13.30
C LEU A 266 -12.44 11.52 -11.86
N ILE A 267 -13.65 11.48 -11.33
CA ILE A 267 -13.99 10.93 -10.03
C ILE A 267 -14.92 9.76 -10.29
N THR A 268 -14.55 8.56 -9.86
CA THR A 268 -15.39 7.36 -10.01
C THR A 268 -15.79 6.86 -8.64
N CYS A 269 -17.09 6.66 -8.43
CA CYS A 269 -17.69 6.19 -7.19
C CYS A 269 -18.38 4.85 -7.42
N ALA A 270 -18.10 3.88 -6.55
CA ALA A 270 -18.83 2.61 -6.49
C ALA A 270 -19.79 2.63 -5.30
N LEU A 271 -21.05 2.42 -5.58
CA LEU A 271 -22.16 2.40 -4.61
C LEU A 271 -22.63 0.96 -4.43
N THR A 272 -22.83 0.51 -3.20
CA THR A 272 -23.25 -0.87 -2.90
C THR A 272 -24.32 -0.90 -1.82
N GLY A 273 -25.36 -1.71 -2.02
CA GLY A 273 -26.43 -1.88 -1.04
C GLY A 273 -27.70 -2.42 -1.67
N SER A 274 -28.85 -2.09 -1.07
CA SER A 274 -30.15 -2.26 -1.73
C SER A 274 -30.32 -1.21 -2.82
N LYS A 275 -31.16 -1.49 -3.82
CA LYS A 275 -31.45 -0.51 -4.87
C LYS A 275 -31.88 0.85 -4.31
N ALA A 276 -32.76 0.84 -3.32
CA ALA A 276 -33.23 2.08 -2.69
C ALA A 276 -32.11 2.88 -2.01
N SER A 277 -31.18 2.22 -1.31
CA SER A 277 -30.05 2.91 -0.68
C SER A 277 -29.08 3.48 -1.72
N VAL A 278 -28.83 2.73 -2.80
CA VAL A 278 -27.96 3.17 -3.90
C VAL A 278 -28.57 4.37 -4.64
N ASP A 279 -29.90 4.39 -4.87
CA ASP A 279 -30.59 5.53 -5.49
C ASP A 279 -30.47 6.80 -4.65
N VAL A 280 -30.56 6.70 -3.32
CA VAL A 280 -30.38 7.83 -2.40
C VAL A 280 -28.92 8.32 -2.39
N GLU A 281 -27.97 7.40 -2.30
CA GLU A 281 -26.54 7.75 -2.31
C GLU A 281 -26.14 8.43 -3.61
N GLU A 282 -26.56 7.90 -4.76
CA GLU A 282 -26.28 8.50 -6.07
C GLU A 282 -26.83 9.94 -6.15
N LYS A 283 -28.08 10.18 -5.70
CA LYS A 283 -28.65 11.52 -5.67
C LYS A 283 -27.84 12.49 -4.82
N ILE A 284 -27.34 12.06 -3.66
CA ILE A 284 -26.48 12.87 -2.79
C ILE A 284 -25.19 13.23 -3.53
N LEU A 285 -24.58 12.27 -4.22
CA LEU A 285 -23.37 12.51 -4.99
C LEU A 285 -23.64 13.48 -6.14
N ASP A 286 -24.72 13.26 -6.92
CA ASP A 286 -25.13 14.11 -8.04
C ASP A 286 -25.30 15.57 -7.59
N GLU A 287 -26.01 15.81 -6.49
CA GLU A 287 -26.22 17.15 -5.93
C GLU A 287 -24.92 17.80 -5.41
N ALA A 288 -24.08 17.05 -4.73
CA ALA A 288 -22.80 17.55 -4.23
C ALA A 288 -21.86 17.94 -5.38
N ILE A 289 -21.73 17.08 -6.38
CA ILE A 289 -20.87 17.29 -7.54
C ILE A 289 -21.36 18.47 -8.39
N ALA A 290 -22.67 18.50 -8.73
CA ALA A 290 -23.25 19.59 -9.52
C ALA A 290 -23.08 20.96 -8.83
N SER A 291 -23.23 21.01 -7.50
CA SER A 291 -23.05 22.24 -6.72
C SER A 291 -21.61 22.79 -6.76
N ALA A 292 -20.63 21.96 -7.10
CA ALA A 292 -19.23 22.32 -7.26
C ALA A 292 -18.80 22.51 -8.73
N GLY A 293 -19.78 22.43 -9.66
CA GLY A 293 -19.53 22.62 -11.09
C GLY A 293 -19.01 21.36 -11.82
N GLY A 294 -19.08 20.21 -11.18
CA GLY A 294 -18.76 18.93 -11.81
C GLY A 294 -19.91 18.43 -12.72
N LYS A 295 -19.57 17.54 -13.64
CA LYS A 295 -20.51 16.95 -14.62
C LYS A 295 -20.55 15.44 -14.45
N LYS A 296 -21.73 14.87 -14.52
CA LYS A 296 -21.91 13.40 -14.58
C LYS A 296 -21.51 12.89 -15.95
N GLU A 297 -20.74 11.84 -15.96
CA GLU A 297 -20.26 11.19 -17.17
C GLU A 297 -21.15 9.98 -17.56
N SER A 298 -20.85 9.38 -18.71
CA SER A 298 -21.63 8.22 -19.19
C SER A 298 -21.43 6.99 -18.30
N LYS A 299 -22.39 6.11 -18.32
CA LYS A 299 -22.35 4.82 -17.60
C LYS A 299 -21.20 3.95 -18.11
N GLU A 300 -21.00 3.93 -19.42
CA GLU A 300 -19.96 3.14 -20.09
C GLU A 300 -18.57 3.58 -19.61
N LEU A 301 -18.33 4.87 -19.47
CA LEU A 301 -17.06 5.39 -18.92
C LEU A 301 -16.89 5.00 -17.45
N ALA A 302 -17.95 5.08 -16.66
CA ALA A 302 -17.91 4.69 -15.25
C ALA A 302 -17.59 3.19 -15.10
N GLU A 303 -18.25 2.33 -15.86
CA GLU A 303 -18.01 0.89 -15.86
C GLU A 303 -16.61 0.53 -16.37
N HIS A 304 -16.11 1.20 -17.40
CA HIS A 304 -14.75 1.05 -17.90
C HIS A 304 -13.72 1.37 -16.80
N GLU A 305 -13.82 2.54 -16.17
CA GLU A 305 -12.89 2.94 -15.12
C GLU A 305 -12.94 2.00 -13.89
N TRP A 306 -14.13 1.50 -13.56
CA TRP A 306 -14.27 0.51 -12.50
C TRP A 306 -13.66 -0.85 -12.86
N HIS A 307 -13.77 -1.25 -14.11
CA HIS A 307 -13.11 -2.48 -14.59
C HIS A 307 -11.58 -2.37 -14.45
N GLU A 308 -11.03 -1.21 -14.78
CA GLU A 308 -9.61 -0.91 -14.72
C GLU A 308 -9.08 -0.54 -13.30
N ARG A 309 -9.92 -0.63 -12.24
CA ARG A 309 -9.56 -0.24 -10.87
C ARG A 309 -8.42 -1.04 -10.25
N ASN A 310 -8.21 -2.25 -10.73
CA ASN A 310 -7.05 -3.04 -10.35
C ASN A 310 -5.83 -2.44 -11.03
N TYR A 311 -4.75 -2.19 -10.25
CA TYR A 311 -3.57 -1.48 -10.74
C TYR A 311 -3.87 -0.04 -11.18
N GLU A 312 -4.06 0.84 -10.21
CA GLU A 312 -4.18 2.29 -10.43
C GLU A 312 -3.02 2.85 -11.25
N PHE A 313 -1.85 2.19 -11.21
CA PHE A 313 -0.68 2.50 -12.05
C PHE A 313 -0.69 1.70 -13.36
N ARG A 314 -1.72 1.82 -14.16
CA ARG A 314 -1.92 1.11 -15.45
C ARG A 314 -0.71 1.18 -16.39
N LEU A 315 0.08 2.26 -16.30
CA LEU A 315 1.28 2.42 -17.13
C LEU A 315 2.42 1.46 -16.72
N ARG A 316 2.38 0.91 -15.51
CA ARG A 316 3.37 -0.07 -15.04
C ARG A 316 3.30 -1.39 -15.81
N GLU A 317 2.15 -1.76 -16.31
CA GLU A 317 1.97 -2.94 -17.18
C GLU A 317 2.81 -2.85 -18.44
N MET A 318 3.20 -1.64 -18.85
CA MET A 318 3.99 -1.36 -20.05
C MET A 318 5.50 -1.32 -19.80
N GLY A 319 5.97 -1.74 -18.61
CA GLY A 319 7.38 -1.83 -18.26
C GLY A 319 8.04 -0.55 -17.74
N PHE A 320 7.25 0.47 -17.40
CA PHE A 320 7.77 1.66 -16.72
C PHE A 320 7.86 1.45 -15.21
N GLY A 321 8.94 1.93 -14.59
CA GLY A 321 8.95 2.18 -13.17
C GLY A 321 7.97 3.33 -12.86
N ALA A 322 6.87 3.06 -12.20
CA ALA A 322 5.99 4.07 -11.62
C ALA A 322 6.26 4.13 -10.12
N ILE A 323 6.91 5.18 -9.68
CA ILE A 323 7.27 5.35 -8.27
C ILE A 323 6.23 6.24 -7.63
N PRO A 324 5.38 5.70 -6.75
CA PRO A 324 4.36 6.49 -6.07
C PRO A 324 4.95 7.28 -4.91
N GLY A 325 4.39 8.47 -4.70
CA GLY A 325 4.54 9.21 -3.45
C GLY A 325 3.25 9.12 -2.65
N GLU A 326 2.99 7.98 -2.03
CA GLU A 326 1.73 7.70 -1.34
C GLU A 326 1.63 8.43 0.01
N ILE A 327 0.64 9.32 0.14
CA ILE A 327 0.38 10.10 1.35
C ILE A 327 -1.10 10.06 1.75
N LEU A 328 -1.34 10.04 3.05
CA LEU A 328 -2.65 10.21 3.66
C LEU A 328 -2.77 11.62 4.20
N VAL A 329 -3.85 12.31 3.87
CA VAL A 329 -4.10 13.69 4.30
C VAL A 329 -5.55 13.89 4.72
N PRO A 330 -5.84 14.85 5.63
CA PRO A 330 -7.21 15.19 5.96
C PRO A 330 -7.98 15.69 4.73
N VAL A 331 -9.24 15.27 4.58
CA VAL A 331 -10.17 15.74 3.52
C VAL A 331 -10.18 17.27 3.44
N GLU A 332 -10.15 17.96 4.60
CA GLU A 332 -10.14 19.44 4.66
C GLU A 332 -8.92 20.08 4.01
N LYS A 333 -7.84 19.31 3.82
CA LYS A 333 -6.59 19.77 3.24
C LYS A 333 -6.36 19.30 1.79
N PHE A 334 -7.37 18.66 1.20
CA PHE A 334 -7.25 18.04 -0.13
C PHE A 334 -6.75 19.03 -1.20
N ASP A 335 -7.40 20.16 -1.36
CA ASP A 335 -7.03 21.20 -2.34
C ASP A 335 -5.65 21.80 -2.07
N VAL A 336 -5.32 22.06 -0.81
CA VAL A 336 -4.01 22.59 -0.39
C VAL A 336 -2.89 21.60 -0.75
N VAL A 337 -3.12 20.31 -0.51
CA VAL A 337 -2.11 19.29 -0.77
C VAL A 337 -1.99 18.97 -2.27
N VAL A 338 -3.07 19.04 -3.04
CA VAL A 338 -3.03 18.94 -4.51
C VAL A 338 -2.17 20.06 -5.09
N GLU A 339 -2.37 21.32 -4.67
CA GLU A 339 -1.57 22.46 -5.13
C GLU A 339 -0.10 22.36 -4.64
N GLY A 340 0.11 21.96 -3.38
CA GLY A 340 1.45 21.71 -2.84
C GLY A 340 2.21 20.63 -3.61
N THR A 341 1.53 19.55 -4.00
CA THR A 341 2.08 18.48 -4.85
C THR A 341 2.51 19.04 -6.22
N ARG A 342 1.67 19.84 -6.87
CA ARG A 342 1.97 20.49 -8.15
C ARG A 342 3.19 21.43 -8.05
N LYS A 343 3.30 22.17 -6.94
CA LYS A 343 4.47 23.00 -6.67
C LYS A 343 5.75 22.18 -6.56
N ILE A 344 5.71 21.07 -5.80
CA ILE A 344 6.85 20.15 -5.68
C ILE A 344 7.27 19.59 -7.05
N VAL A 345 6.31 19.13 -7.85
CA VAL A 345 6.53 18.62 -9.21
C VAL A 345 7.19 19.67 -10.11
N LYS A 346 6.68 20.92 -10.07
CA LYS A 346 7.24 22.06 -10.81
C LYS A 346 8.66 22.37 -10.37
N ASP A 347 8.91 22.44 -9.07
CA ASP A 347 10.21 22.76 -8.48
C ASP A 347 11.28 21.70 -8.84
N LEU A 348 10.87 20.42 -8.92
CA LEU A 348 11.74 19.32 -9.32
C LEU A 348 11.85 19.16 -10.84
N LYS A 349 11.18 20.01 -11.62
CA LYS A 349 11.10 19.93 -13.10
C LYS A 349 10.65 18.53 -13.59
N MET A 350 9.74 17.92 -12.85
CA MET A 350 9.17 16.61 -13.13
C MET A 350 7.77 16.72 -13.76
N LYS A 351 7.24 15.60 -14.21
CA LYS A 351 5.82 15.41 -14.53
C LYS A 351 5.33 14.24 -13.68
N ALA A 352 4.36 14.48 -12.83
CA ALA A 352 3.77 13.45 -11.98
C ALA A 352 2.24 13.61 -11.97
N PRO A 353 1.50 12.67 -12.57
CA PRO A 353 0.05 12.62 -12.44
C PRO A 353 -0.36 12.43 -10.98
N ILE A 354 -1.54 12.91 -10.63
CA ILE A 354 -2.13 12.72 -9.30
C ILE A 354 -3.33 11.79 -9.45
N ILE A 355 -3.22 10.62 -8.85
CA ILE A 355 -4.35 9.72 -8.65
C ILE A 355 -4.56 9.52 -7.15
N GLY A 356 -5.68 8.92 -6.75
CA GLY A 356 -5.91 8.62 -5.35
C GLY A 356 -7.31 8.12 -5.06
N THR A 357 -7.54 7.89 -3.77
CA THR A 357 -8.81 7.40 -3.24
C THR A 357 -9.19 8.12 -1.96
N VAL A 358 -10.48 8.16 -1.67
CA VAL A 358 -10.97 8.61 -0.36
C VAL A 358 -10.99 7.39 0.56
N ALA A 359 -10.20 7.43 1.62
CA ALA A 359 -9.99 6.29 2.51
C ALA A 359 -11.11 6.13 3.54
N ASP A 360 -11.58 7.26 4.07
CA ASP A 360 -12.68 7.36 5.02
C ASP A 360 -13.26 8.79 5.02
N ASN A 361 -14.22 9.08 5.92
CA ASN A 361 -14.85 10.39 6.03
C ASN A 361 -13.89 11.55 6.36
N ASN A 362 -12.68 11.25 6.81
CA ASN A 362 -11.71 12.26 7.23
C ASN A 362 -10.44 12.26 6.38
N THR A 363 -10.17 11.18 5.64
CA THR A 363 -8.85 10.90 5.07
C THR A 363 -8.92 10.65 3.56
N VAL A 364 -8.05 11.31 2.84
CA VAL A 364 -7.77 11.04 1.41
C VAL A 364 -6.38 10.45 1.26
N MET A 365 -6.25 9.41 0.46
CA MET A 365 -4.97 8.89 0.00
C MET A 365 -4.65 9.49 -1.37
N LEU A 366 -3.64 10.35 -1.45
CA LEU A 366 -3.10 10.83 -2.71
C LEU A 366 -1.89 9.98 -3.10
N MET A 367 -1.85 9.59 -4.36
CA MET A 367 -0.81 8.74 -4.93
C MET A 367 -0.25 9.40 -6.21
N PRO A 368 0.36 10.59 -6.11
CA PRO A 368 1.09 11.13 -7.24
C PRO A 368 2.25 10.19 -7.57
N TYR A 369 2.48 9.92 -8.86
CA TYR A 369 3.51 9.00 -9.27
C TYR A 369 4.40 9.59 -10.35
N TYR A 370 5.66 9.15 -10.32
CA TYR A 370 6.68 9.56 -11.27
C TYR A 370 7.11 8.38 -12.12
N LEU A 371 6.99 8.52 -13.45
CA LEU A 371 7.46 7.51 -14.40
C LEU A 371 8.97 7.65 -14.58
N THR A 372 9.72 6.60 -14.27
CA THR A 372 11.18 6.62 -14.34
C THR A 372 11.77 5.23 -14.47
N ASP A 373 13.01 5.13 -14.94
CA ASP A 373 13.79 3.91 -14.84
C ASP A 373 14.39 3.79 -13.43
N GLU A 374 13.76 2.95 -12.62
CA GLU A 374 14.13 2.73 -11.22
C GLU A 374 15.52 2.09 -11.02
N HIS A 375 16.12 1.55 -12.10
CA HIS A 375 17.46 0.99 -12.06
C HIS A 375 18.57 2.04 -12.27
N LYS A 376 18.21 3.27 -12.68
CA LYS A 376 19.15 4.38 -12.83
C LYS A 376 19.26 5.18 -11.54
N LEU A 377 20.49 5.30 -11.02
CA LEU A 377 20.77 6.00 -9.76
C LEU A 377 20.14 7.39 -9.70
N VAL A 378 20.36 8.23 -10.70
CA VAL A 378 19.85 9.61 -10.72
C VAL A 378 18.31 9.65 -10.74
N ALA A 379 17.69 8.78 -11.52
CA ALA A 379 16.24 8.72 -11.65
C ALA A 379 15.57 8.20 -10.37
N SER A 380 16.09 7.12 -9.82
CA SER A 380 15.62 6.51 -8.58
C SER A 380 15.80 7.47 -7.38
N THR A 381 16.95 8.13 -7.28
CA THR A 381 17.21 9.10 -6.21
C THR A 381 16.33 10.35 -6.32
N ALA A 382 16.02 10.80 -7.54
CA ALA A 382 15.07 11.88 -7.76
C ALA A 382 13.65 11.52 -7.28
N ALA A 383 13.23 10.27 -7.55
CA ALA A 383 11.94 9.76 -7.09
C ALA A 383 11.87 9.64 -5.56
N MET A 384 12.96 9.20 -4.91
CA MET A 384 13.06 9.20 -3.44
C MET A 384 12.96 10.61 -2.85
N GLY A 385 13.62 11.61 -3.49
CA GLY A 385 13.52 13.01 -3.10
C GLY A 385 12.11 13.58 -3.29
N PHE A 386 11.39 13.15 -4.33
CA PHE A 386 9.99 13.47 -4.56
C PHE A 386 9.10 12.89 -3.45
N ALA A 387 9.20 11.59 -3.18
CA ALA A 387 8.44 10.93 -2.11
C ALA A 387 8.70 11.57 -0.73
N LYS A 388 9.96 11.94 -0.44
CA LYS A 388 10.31 12.64 0.80
C LYS A 388 9.60 13.99 0.94
N ARG A 389 9.57 14.82 -0.12
CA ARG A 389 8.90 16.13 -0.10
C ARG A 389 7.39 16.00 0.02
N LEU A 390 6.80 15.00 -0.61
CA LEU A 390 5.38 14.69 -0.44
C LEU A 390 5.07 14.28 1.00
N GLY A 391 5.93 13.46 1.60
CA GLY A 391 5.80 13.09 3.02
C GLY A 391 5.89 14.31 3.94
N ASP A 392 6.79 15.26 3.67
CA ASP A 392 6.87 16.51 4.44
C ASP A 392 5.62 17.37 4.25
N LEU A 393 5.15 17.55 3.01
CA LEU A 393 3.90 18.25 2.72
C LEU A 393 2.70 17.62 3.46
N ALA A 394 2.62 16.30 3.50
CA ALA A 394 1.58 15.61 4.25
C ALA A 394 1.65 15.94 5.74
N PHE A 395 2.83 15.85 6.36
CA PHE A 395 3.01 16.20 7.79
C PHE A 395 2.67 17.66 8.11
N GLU A 396 3.04 18.60 7.25
CA GLU A 396 2.70 20.04 7.41
C GLU A 396 1.20 20.28 7.36
N ASN A 397 0.43 19.36 6.76
CA ASN A 397 -1.02 19.45 6.63
C ASN A 397 -1.79 18.46 7.52
N GLY A 398 -1.15 17.91 8.56
CA GLY A 398 -1.78 16.99 9.51
C GLY A 398 -1.96 15.56 8.99
N GLY A 399 -1.30 15.23 7.89
CA GLY A 399 -1.27 13.91 7.27
C GLY A 399 0.05 13.18 7.51
N ARG A 400 0.30 12.12 6.71
CA ARG A 400 1.52 11.31 6.77
C ARG A 400 1.71 10.49 5.50
N PRO A 401 2.92 9.97 5.19
CA PRO A 401 3.08 8.88 4.21
C PRO A 401 2.27 7.63 4.60
N VAL A 402 1.93 6.78 3.65
CA VAL A 402 1.11 5.58 3.88
C VAL A 402 1.83 4.56 4.77
N GLY A 403 3.15 4.44 4.66
CA GLY A 403 3.95 3.53 5.48
C GLY A 403 5.38 4.01 5.67
N LEU A 404 6.19 3.23 6.37
CA LEU A 404 7.58 3.57 6.68
C LEU A 404 8.61 2.81 5.83
N GLY A 405 8.46 1.50 5.69
CA GLY A 405 9.39 0.68 4.93
C GLY A 405 10.86 0.89 5.31
N VAL A 406 11.73 0.89 4.31
CA VAL A 406 13.17 1.22 4.45
C VAL A 406 13.39 2.72 4.45
N PHE A 407 12.66 3.46 3.61
CA PHE A 407 12.97 4.88 3.36
C PHE A 407 12.60 5.80 4.51
N PHE A 408 11.54 5.48 5.23
CA PHE A 408 11.01 6.33 6.29
C PHE A 408 11.14 5.71 7.69
N ALA A 409 11.76 4.55 7.85
CA ALA A 409 11.92 3.86 9.13
C ALA A 409 12.47 4.76 10.25
N GLY A 410 13.42 5.63 9.94
CA GLY A 410 13.96 6.60 10.88
C GLY A 410 12.99 7.71 11.30
N ASN A 411 11.86 7.87 10.62
CA ASN A 411 10.89 8.94 10.90
C ASN A 411 9.76 8.52 11.84
N LEU A 412 9.84 7.35 12.50
CA LEU A 412 8.79 6.85 13.39
C LEU A 412 8.37 7.89 14.45
N ALA A 413 9.32 8.63 15.02
CA ALA A 413 9.01 9.70 15.98
C ALA A 413 8.24 10.87 15.37
N LYS A 414 8.38 11.13 14.07
CA LYS A 414 7.59 12.15 13.35
C LYS A 414 6.14 11.69 13.15
N TYR A 415 5.93 10.36 13.06
CA TYR A 415 4.60 9.75 12.93
C TYR A 415 3.84 9.65 14.26
N ARG A 416 4.54 9.27 15.33
CA ARG A 416 3.92 8.83 16.60
C ARG A 416 4.27 9.70 17.81
N GLY A 417 5.05 10.78 17.60
CA GLY A 417 5.69 11.47 18.71
C GLY A 417 6.88 10.68 19.28
N LYS A 418 7.67 11.31 20.15
CA LYS A 418 8.86 10.67 20.76
C LYS A 418 8.46 9.50 21.65
N GLU A 419 7.47 9.70 22.49
CA GLU A 419 6.96 8.73 23.47
C GLU A 419 6.29 7.54 22.79
N GLY A 420 5.45 7.80 21.78
CA GLY A 420 4.83 6.74 20.97
C GLY A 420 5.87 5.91 20.21
N ALA A 421 6.90 6.54 19.65
CA ALA A 421 8.00 5.82 19.00
C ALA A 421 8.83 5.00 20.00
N ALA A 422 9.04 5.51 21.22
CA ALA A 422 9.71 4.77 22.29
C ALA A 422 8.89 3.55 22.70
N LEU A 423 7.57 3.69 22.85
CA LEU A 423 6.67 2.58 23.17
C LEU A 423 6.73 1.48 22.10
N ILE A 424 6.69 1.84 20.80
CA ILE A 424 6.78 0.86 19.71
C ILE A 424 8.13 0.14 19.73
N ARG A 425 9.24 0.84 20.03
CA ARG A 425 10.56 0.19 20.20
C ARG A 425 10.56 -0.78 21.36
N SER A 426 10.03 -0.38 22.52
CA SER A 426 9.92 -1.25 23.69
C SER A 426 9.08 -2.51 23.40
N LEU A 427 7.98 -2.38 22.66
CA LEU A 427 7.19 -3.54 22.18
C LEU A 427 8.02 -4.44 21.28
N LYS A 428 8.77 -3.85 20.32
CA LYS A 428 9.68 -4.61 19.46
C LYS A 428 10.73 -5.37 20.27
N ASP A 429 11.40 -4.70 21.20
CA ASP A 429 12.45 -5.31 22.02
C ASP A 429 11.92 -6.41 22.95
N THR A 430 10.68 -6.26 23.43
CA THR A 430 10.00 -7.27 24.27
C THR A 430 9.61 -8.50 23.48
N ILE A 431 9.02 -8.32 22.27
CA ILE A 431 8.52 -9.42 21.44
C ILE A 431 9.67 -10.11 20.70
N ASP A 432 10.64 -9.33 20.22
CA ASP A 432 11.82 -9.81 19.49
C ASP A 432 13.14 -9.41 20.17
N PRO A 433 13.43 -9.99 21.34
CA PRO A 433 14.65 -9.65 22.11
C PRO A 433 15.95 -10.01 21.40
N TYR A 434 15.86 -10.80 20.34
CA TYR A 434 17.01 -11.19 19.52
C TYR A 434 17.23 -10.27 18.31
N GLY A 435 16.28 -9.38 18.02
CA GLY A 435 16.34 -8.46 16.89
C GLY A 435 16.40 -9.12 15.51
N ILE A 436 15.88 -10.34 15.39
CA ILE A 436 15.96 -11.14 14.14
C ILE A 436 14.84 -10.87 13.15
N MET A 437 13.66 -10.38 13.60
CA MET A 437 12.49 -10.20 12.74
C MET A 437 12.58 -8.90 11.96
N ASN A 438 12.67 -9.00 10.66
CA ASN A 438 12.68 -7.95 9.64
C ASN A 438 13.47 -6.69 10.07
N PRO A 439 14.74 -6.82 10.47
CA PRO A 439 15.51 -5.70 11.00
C PRO A 439 15.74 -4.62 9.93
N GLY A 440 15.79 -3.36 10.38
CA GLY A 440 15.97 -2.21 9.49
C GLY A 440 14.68 -1.70 8.85
N LYS A 441 13.54 -2.04 9.44
CA LYS A 441 12.21 -1.56 9.06
C LYS A 441 11.54 -0.86 10.24
N LEU A 442 10.61 0.02 9.94
CA LEU A 442 9.67 0.68 10.85
C LEU A 442 10.32 1.41 12.03
N VAL A 443 11.10 0.74 12.87
CA VAL A 443 11.70 1.32 14.09
C VAL A 443 13.09 1.88 13.90
N GLU A 444 13.82 1.40 12.90
CA GLU A 444 15.20 1.81 12.60
C GLU A 444 15.53 1.64 11.12
N THR A 445 16.47 2.43 10.61
CA THR A 445 17.08 2.20 9.29
C THR A 445 18.35 1.36 9.47
N GLY A 446 18.25 0.06 9.29
CA GLY A 446 19.40 -0.84 9.41
C GLY A 446 20.37 -0.68 8.25
N THR A 447 21.68 -0.86 8.52
CA THR A 447 22.73 -0.90 7.51
C THR A 447 23.42 -2.27 7.48
N ARG A 448 24.14 -2.54 6.39
CA ARG A 448 24.96 -3.76 6.26
C ARG A 448 26.10 -3.85 7.27
N TYR A 449 26.47 -2.73 7.89
CA TYR A 449 27.57 -2.63 8.84
C TYR A 449 27.16 -2.87 10.30
N GLY A 450 25.90 -3.24 10.55
CA GLY A 450 25.39 -3.57 11.87
C GLY A 450 24.94 -2.39 12.73
N PHE A 451 25.13 -1.15 12.27
CA PHE A 451 24.59 0.03 12.95
C PHE A 451 23.35 0.58 12.23
N SER A 452 22.50 1.28 12.97
CA SER A 452 21.34 1.98 12.43
C SER A 452 21.73 3.35 11.91
N MET A 453 21.30 3.69 10.69
CA MET A 453 21.53 5.02 10.12
C MET A 453 20.63 6.04 10.83
N PRO A 454 21.19 7.13 11.37
CA PRO A 454 20.38 8.20 11.93
C PRO A 454 19.39 8.78 10.90
N ALA A 455 18.14 8.99 11.32
CA ALA A 455 17.08 9.50 10.44
C ALA A 455 17.46 10.79 9.72
N PHE A 456 18.19 11.69 10.38
CA PHE A 456 18.58 12.96 9.78
C PHE A 456 19.55 12.79 8.60
N LEU A 457 20.45 11.80 8.63
CA LEU A 457 21.37 11.51 7.52
C LEU A 457 20.61 10.95 6.32
N MET A 458 19.67 10.03 6.54
CA MET A 458 18.83 9.50 5.48
C MET A 458 17.97 10.62 4.87
N ASN A 459 17.30 11.42 5.70
CA ASN A 459 16.50 12.55 5.27
C ASN A 459 17.32 13.60 4.51
N PHE A 460 18.53 13.93 5.00
CA PHE A 460 19.44 14.85 4.33
C PHE A 460 19.89 14.31 2.97
N GLY A 461 20.26 13.03 2.89
CA GLY A 461 20.60 12.36 1.64
C GLY A 461 19.45 12.44 0.62
N MET A 462 18.23 12.06 1.01
CA MET A 462 17.05 12.14 0.14
C MET A 462 16.72 13.57 -0.29
N HIS A 463 16.91 14.55 0.61
CA HIS A 463 16.69 15.97 0.27
C HIS A 463 17.73 16.51 -0.71
N MET A 464 19.02 16.18 -0.50
CA MET A 464 20.10 16.53 -1.43
C MET A 464 19.87 15.93 -2.82
N MET A 465 19.49 14.67 -2.90
CA MET A 465 19.19 13.98 -4.15
C MET A 465 18.04 14.67 -4.91
N GLY A 466 16.97 15.06 -4.20
CA GLY A 466 15.91 15.90 -4.78
C GLY A 466 16.41 17.27 -5.25
N SER A 467 17.43 17.85 -4.59
CA SER A 467 18.00 19.14 -4.98
C SER A 467 18.90 19.04 -6.21
N VAL A 468 19.62 17.94 -6.41
CA VAL A 468 20.39 17.66 -7.62
C VAL A 468 19.45 17.65 -8.85
N LYS A 469 18.24 17.11 -8.73
CA LYS A 469 17.25 17.13 -9.82
C LYS A 469 16.88 18.54 -10.31
N ARG A 470 16.93 19.56 -9.43
CA ARG A 470 16.67 20.96 -9.82
C ARG A 470 17.70 21.52 -10.78
N ILE A 471 18.94 21.01 -10.70
CA ILE A 471 20.06 21.47 -11.54
C ILE A 471 20.04 20.74 -12.89
N LEU A 472 19.50 19.53 -12.94
CA LEU A 472 19.42 18.74 -14.17
C LEU A 472 18.38 19.31 -15.15
N PRO A 473 18.54 19.04 -16.47
CA PRO A 473 17.55 19.42 -17.47
C PRO A 473 16.15 18.90 -17.13
N ARG A 474 15.12 19.55 -17.69
CA ARG A 474 13.73 19.05 -17.57
C ARG A 474 13.66 17.62 -18.04
N ASP A 475 13.01 16.79 -17.25
CA ASP A 475 12.87 15.38 -17.53
C ASP A 475 11.92 15.16 -18.71
N LYS A 476 12.46 14.52 -19.75
CA LYS A 476 11.67 14.07 -20.90
C LYS A 476 11.39 12.55 -20.86
N MET A 477 11.70 11.90 -19.74
CA MET A 477 11.69 10.44 -19.67
C MET A 477 10.32 9.86 -19.99
N GLY A 478 9.26 10.31 -19.35
CA GLY A 478 7.93 9.82 -19.67
C GLY A 478 7.51 10.03 -21.13
N GLU A 479 7.97 11.09 -21.79
CA GLU A 479 7.69 11.38 -23.21
C GLU A 479 8.49 10.48 -24.16
N LYS A 480 9.75 10.19 -23.85
CA LYS A 480 10.61 9.32 -24.68
C LYS A 480 10.20 7.86 -24.60
N GLU A 481 9.88 7.40 -23.41
CA GLU A 481 9.51 6.00 -23.17
C GLU A 481 8.14 5.70 -23.76
N ILE A 482 7.18 6.59 -23.59
CA ILE A 482 5.86 6.52 -24.24
C ILE A 482 6.00 6.59 -25.78
N SER A 483 6.94 7.39 -26.31
CA SER A 483 7.22 7.43 -27.75
C SER A 483 7.91 6.17 -28.26
N ALA A 484 8.75 5.51 -27.46
CA ALA A 484 9.42 4.27 -27.82
C ALA A 484 8.45 3.08 -27.91
N MET A 485 7.36 3.10 -27.15
CA MET A 485 6.30 2.08 -27.21
C MET A 485 5.40 2.18 -28.45
N LYS A 486 5.39 3.35 -29.12
CA LYS A 486 4.62 3.54 -30.37
C LYS A 486 5.36 3.01 -31.61
N LYS A 487 6.57 2.51 -31.47
CA LYS A 487 7.36 1.86 -32.50
C LYS A 487 7.39 0.34 -32.32
#